data_f43afa4b3fd5ec2f2855d5b55fbfb758
#
_entry.id   f43afa4b3fd5ec2f2855d5b55fbfb758
#
_cell.length_a   1.000
_cell.length_b   1.000
_cell.length_c   1.000
_cell.angle_alpha   90.00
_cell.angle_beta   90.00
_cell.angle_gamma   90.00
#
_symmetry.space_group_name_H-M   'P 1'
#
loop_
_entity.id
_entity.type
_entity.pdbx_description
1 polymer ?
#
loop_
_entity_poly.entity_id
_entity_poly.type
_entity_poly.pdbx_seq_one_letter_code
_entity_poly.pdbx_strand_id
1 'polypeptide(L)'
;EAIAPLIVRSKLHDSTLALMHSTLTWQAYNNFGGYSLYRGLGDSDEARINNRSRTVSFDRPYAGSGAVHINRDAIALTQFIEKQGFDVDHYADTDIDAQPSLLKSYSGVFFGGHPEYATRRIYEATFAARNSGVNLAFFSANSFYWQARVSSSTIGASRQVSVFRDEKEDPEQDEYFKTVRWQSNALYLPPNLLTSGLTSGVHVGGALIARDVPTWLKIDTSTLLGPWGYENESEATYEGSTHPANTRVILAGEFKKGGQSNEDTATVRVETSWYKTPSNAAVFNGGLSLWSCEILESCVNANFDDLTRIKLQSITLQVLSLWKIRGVAASLS
;
A
#
# COMPACT_ATOMS: atom_id res chain seq x y z
N GLU A 1 5.38 -2.59 -25.14
CA GLU A 1 3.93 -2.47 -25.04
C GLU A 1 3.60 -1.39 -23.99
N ALA A 2 2.55 -0.60 -24.23
CA ALA A 2 2.11 0.42 -23.30
C ALA A 2 0.59 0.27 -23.09
N ILE A 3 0.12 0.54 -21.88
CA ILE A 3 -1.28 0.41 -21.49
C ILE A 3 -1.84 1.72 -20.94
N ALA A 4 -3.15 1.87 -21.00
CA ALA A 4 -3.89 2.97 -20.37
C ALA A 4 -5.03 2.38 -19.54
N PRO A 5 -4.88 2.29 -18.21
CA PRO A 5 -5.93 1.77 -17.35
C PRO A 5 -7.10 2.75 -17.28
N LEU A 6 -8.31 2.22 -17.17
CA LEU A 6 -9.52 2.98 -16.94
C LEU A 6 -10.16 2.51 -15.63
N ILE A 7 -10.31 3.41 -14.67
CA ILE A 7 -11.04 3.16 -13.43
C ILE A 7 -12.42 3.81 -13.56
N VAL A 8 -13.46 2.98 -13.54
CA VAL A 8 -14.85 3.42 -13.61
C VAL A 8 -15.39 3.61 -12.21
N ARG A 9 -15.65 4.87 -11.84
CA ARG A 9 -16.17 5.22 -10.51
C ARG A 9 -17.66 4.99 -10.41
N SER A 10 -18.12 4.49 -9.27
CA SER A 10 -19.55 4.52 -8.93
C SER A 10 -20.03 5.95 -8.72
N LYS A 11 -21.19 6.27 -9.26
CA LYS A 11 -21.89 7.55 -9.01
C LYS A 11 -22.80 7.49 -7.79
N LEU A 12 -23.25 6.30 -7.43
CA LEU A 12 -24.32 6.09 -6.46
C LEU A 12 -23.78 5.70 -5.08
N HIS A 13 -22.50 5.30 -4.98
CA HIS A 13 -21.91 4.77 -3.75
C HIS A 13 -22.75 3.62 -3.18
N ASP A 14 -23.15 2.68 -4.05
CA ASP A 14 -24.09 1.62 -3.70
C ASP A 14 -23.45 0.51 -2.87
N SER A 15 -22.13 0.35 -2.94
CA SER A 15 -21.40 -0.62 -2.15
C SER A 15 -21.09 -0.11 -0.74
N THR A 16 -20.93 -1.03 0.20
CA THR A 16 -20.40 -0.75 1.54
C THR A 16 -18.86 -0.76 1.59
N LEU A 17 -18.22 -1.23 0.52
CA LEU A 17 -16.78 -1.41 0.38
C LEU A 17 -16.23 -0.57 -0.77
N ALA A 18 -15.01 -0.07 -0.59
CA ALA A 18 -14.25 0.60 -1.65
C ALA A 18 -12.85 0.01 -1.80
N LEU A 19 -12.40 -0.17 -3.03
CA LEU A 19 -11.03 -0.52 -3.39
C LEU A 19 -10.33 0.69 -3.99
N MET A 20 -9.23 1.08 -3.36
CA MET A 20 -8.39 2.20 -3.78
C MET A 20 -7.24 1.71 -4.65
N HIS A 21 -7.15 2.24 -5.86
CA HIS A 21 -6.07 1.96 -6.80
C HIS A 21 -4.95 2.99 -6.66
N SER A 22 -3.73 2.51 -6.48
CA SER A 22 -2.53 3.31 -6.20
C SER A 22 -1.97 3.99 -7.45
N THR A 23 -2.76 4.84 -8.10
CA THR A 23 -2.43 5.46 -9.39
C THR A 23 -1.23 6.41 -9.29
N LEU A 24 -1.00 7.04 -8.14
CA LEU A 24 0.20 7.83 -7.86
C LEU A 24 1.46 6.95 -7.93
N THR A 25 1.42 5.78 -7.31
CA THR A 25 2.53 4.82 -7.35
C THR A 25 2.76 4.30 -8.76
N TRP A 26 1.70 3.92 -9.48
CA TRP A 26 1.84 3.47 -10.87
C TRP A 26 2.55 4.51 -11.73
N GLN A 27 2.18 5.78 -11.55
CA GLN A 27 2.78 6.86 -12.32
C GLN A 27 4.19 7.20 -11.86
N ALA A 28 4.48 7.05 -10.56
CA ALA A 28 5.82 7.24 -10.02
C ALA A 28 6.83 6.26 -10.62
N TYR A 29 6.42 5.01 -10.83
CA TYR A 29 7.23 3.95 -11.44
C TYR A 29 7.17 3.91 -12.96
N ASN A 30 6.24 4.62 -13.58
CA ASN A 30 6.06 4.64 -15.02
C ASN A 30 7.26 5.26 -15.72
N ASN A 31 7.99 4.46 -16.48
CA ASN A 31 9.18 4.90 -17.22
C ASN A 31 8.92 5.14 -18.72
N PHE A 32 7.66 5.34 -19.12
CA PHE A 32 7.34 5.75 -20.49
C PHE A 32 8.07 7.04 -20.85
N GLY A 33 8.75 7.05 -21.98
CA GLY A 33 9.60 8.15 -22.41
C GLY A 33 10.98 8.21 -21.74
N GLY A 34 11.38 7.18 -20.98
CA GLY A 34 12.70 7.05 -20.38
C GLY A 34 12.86 7.68 -18.99
N TYR A 35 11.80 8.29 -18.44
CA TYR A 35 11.87 8.99 -17.16
C TYR A 35 10.73 8.58 -16.21
N SER A 36 11.08 8.38 -14.95
CA SER A 36 10.15 8.13 -13.84
C SER A 36 10.58 8.95 -12.62
N LEU A 37 9.85 8.87 -11.51
CA LEU A 37 10.29 9.46 -10.23
C LEU A 37 11.45 8.69 -9.58
N TYR A 38 11.87 7.56 -10.17
CA TYR A 38 12.99 6.74 -9.70
C TYR A 38 14.23 6.89 -10.55
N ARG A 39 14.06 6.92 -11.87
CA ARG A 39 15.16 6.86 -12.82
C ARG A 39 14.90 7.73 -14.04
N GLY A 40 15.96 8.28 -14.60
CA GLY A 40 16.03 8.92 -15.91
C GLY A 40 17.02 8.19 -16.81
N LEU A 41 17.46 8.87 -17.86
CA LEU A 41 18.50 8.38 -18.76
C LEU A 41 19.88 8.53 -18.15
N GLY A 42 20.79 7.62 -18.45
CA GLY A 42 22.18 7.65 -17.98
C GLY A 42 22.91 6.34 -18.19
N ASP A 43 24.25 6.40 -18.20
CA ASP A 43 25.13 5.25 -18.48
C ASP A 43 25.45 4.42 -17.23
N SER A 44 25.15 4.95 -16.04
CA SER A 44 25.29 4.25 -14.76
C SER A 44 23.99 4.31 -13.95
N ASP A 45 23.84 3.43 -12.95
CA ASP A 45 22.71 3.47 -12.04
C ASP A 45 22.65 4.78 -11.27
N GLU A 46 23.79 5.29 -10.83
CA GLU A 46 23.89 6.59 -10.15
C GLU A 46 23.42 7.73 -11.05
N ALA A 47 23.89 7.78 -12.31
CA ALA A 47 23.43 8.78 -13.28
C ALA A 47 21.93 8.70 -13.53
N ARG A 48 21.37 7.50 -13.65
CA ARG A 48 19.93 7.29 -13.82
C ARG A 48 19.12 7.77 -12.63
N ILE A 49 19.59 7.52 -11.41
CA ILE A 49 18.93 7.99 -10.17
C ILE A 49 18.99 9.52 -10.09
N ASN A 50 20.15 10.12 -10.38
CA ASN A 50 20.33 11.58 -10.34
C ASN A 50 19.49 12.31 -11.40
N ASN A 51 19.33 11.68 -12.58
CA ASN A 51 18.54 12.20 -13.69
C ASN A 51 17.04 11.84 -13.62
N ARG A 52 16.57 11.28 -12.50
CA ARG A 52 15.13 11.00 -12.34
C ARG A 52 14.28 12.25 -12.52
N SER A 53 13.07 12.13 -12.99
CA SER A 53 12.10 13.21 -12.94
C SER A 53 11.69 13.53 -11.52
N ARG A 54 11.40 14.80 -11.22
CA ARG A 54 10.77 15.25 -9.98
C ARG A 54 9.26 15.43 -10.16
N THR A 55 8.83 15.54 -11.41
CA THR A 55 7.41 15.64 -11.80
C THR A 55 7.16 14.76 -13.01
N VAL A 56 6.09 13.99 -12.97
CA VAL A 56 5.61 13.15 -14.07
C VAL A 56 4.12 13.38 -14.33
N SER A 57 3.67 13.10 -15.56
CA SER A 57 2.29 13.36 -15.98
C SER A 57 1.48 12.09 -16.09
N PHE A 58 0.20 12.15 -15.68
CA PHE A 58 -0.80 11.13 -15.98
C PHE A 58 -1.25 11.14 -17.46
N ASP A 59 -0.81 12.10 -18.25
CA ASP A 59 -1.19 12.26 -19.68
C ASP A 59 -0.39 11.35 -20.61
N ARG A 60 0.41 10.44 -20.07
CA ARG A 60 1.21 9.46 -20.80
C ARG A 60 0.75 8.03 -20.50
N PRO A 61 0.81 7.12 -21.47
CA PRO A 61 0.48 5.72 -21.21
C PRO A 61 1.48 5.09 -20.24
N TYR A 62 1.11 3.96 -19.65
CA TYR A 62 1.97 3.23 -18.71
C TYR A 62 2.82 2.20 -19.43
N ALA A 63 4.10 2.15 -19.10
CA ALA A 63 5.06 1.19 -19.62
C ALA A 63 6.01 0.73 -18.52
N GLY A 64 6.73 -0.37 -18.77
CA GLY A 64 7.72 -0.92 -17.86
C GLY A 64 7.17 -1.14 -16.45
N SER A 65 7.87 -0.66 -15.44
CA SER A 65 7.51 -0.89 -14.03
C SER A 65 6.14 -0.34 -13.65
N GLY A 66 5.70 0.79 -14.23
CA GLY A 66 4.35 1.32 -14.00
C GLY A 66 3.26 0.38 -14.51
N ALA A 67 3.43 -0.23 -15.68
CA ALA A 67 2.52 -1.24 -16.21
C ALA A 67 2.55 -2.54 -15.40
N VAL A 68 3.72 -2.92 -14.87
CA VAL A 68 3.85 -4.10 -13.99
C VAL A 68 3.01 -3.95 -12.73
N HIS A 69 3.03 -2.79 -12.05
CA HIS A 69 2.20 -2.56 -10.87
C HIS A 69 0.70 -2.67 -11.16
N ILE A 70 0.26 -2.23 -12.34
CA ILE A 70 -1.15 -2.37 -12.75
C ILE A 70 -1.50 -3.85 -12.95
N ASN A 71 -0.73 -4.55 -13.80
CA ASN A 71 -1.05 -5.91 -14.20
C ASN A 71 -0.87 -6.92 -13.06
N ARG A 72 0.22 -6.78 -12.30
CA ARG A 72 0.57 -7.69 -11.22
C ARG A 72 -0.30 -7.50 -9.99
N ASP A 73 -0.46 -6.25 -9.55
CA ASP A 73 -1.00 -5.97 -8.22
C ASP A 73 -2.49 -5.59 -8.28
N ALA A 74 -2.82 -4.56 -9.06
CA ALA A 74 -4.17 -4.02 -9.05
C ALA A 74 -5.19 -4.94 -9.72
N ILE A 75 -4.86 -5.48 -10.88
CA ILE A 75 -5.75 -6.38 -11.61
C ILE A 75 -5.97 -7.68 -10.84
N ALA A 76 -4.94 -8.24 -10.23
CA ALA A 76 -5.06 -9.49 -9.46
C ALA A 76 -6.01 -9.34 -8.27
N LEU A 77 -5.82 -8.30 -7.47
CA LEU A 77 -6.70 -8.06 -6.32
C LEU A 77 -8.14 -7.77 -6.76
N THR A 78 -8.33 -6.95 -7.79
CA THR A 78 -9.65 -6.65 -8.37
C THR A 78 -10.36 -7.92 -8.82
N GLN A 79 -9.71 -8.71 -9.66
CA GLN A 79 -10.28 -9.97 -10.18
C GLN A 79 -10.60 -10.96 -9.07
N PHE A 80 -9.76 -11.06 -8.06
CA PHE A 80 -10.02 -11.91 -6.91
C PHE A 80 -11.29 -11.48 -6.18
N ILE A 81 -11.40 -10.20 -5.82
CA ILE A 81 -12.53 -9.65 -5.07
C ILE A 81 -13.83 -9.84 -5.84
N GLU A 82 -13.86 -9.47 -7.12
CA GLU A 82 -15.04 -9.60 -7.98
C GLU A 82 -15.44 -11.05 -8.21
N LYS A 83 -14.47 -11.94 -8.45
CA LYS A 83 -14.72 -13.39 -8.62
C LYS A 83 -15.34 -14.02 -7.38
N GLN A 84 -15.03 -13.50 -6.20
CA GLN A 84 -15.64 -13.96 -4.94
C GLN A 84 -17.03 -13.33 -4.67
N GLY A 85 -17.55 -12.52 -5.58
CA GLY A 85 -18.88 -11.93 -5.50
C GLY A 85 -18.99 -10.77 -4.51
N PHE A 86 -17.89 -10.11 -4.18
CA PHE A 86 -17.95 -8.88 -3.41
C PHE A 86 -18.30 -7.70 -4.32
N ASP A 87 -19.31 -6.95 -3.91
CA ASP A 87 -19.63 -5.67 -4.50
C ASP A 87 -18.74 -4.59 -3.89
N VAL A 88 -17.93 -3.94 -4.73
CA VAL A 88 -16.89 -2.98 -4.32
C VAL A 88 -16.86 -1.81 -5.30
N ASP A 89 -16.94 -0.60 -4.78
CA ASP A 89 -16.70 0.60 -5.58
C ASP A 89 -15.19 0.81 -5.81
N HIS A 90 -14.82 1.19 -7.03
CA HIS A 90 -13.43 1.39 -7.42
C HIS A 90 -13.09 2.88 -7.58
N TYR A 91 -11.97 3.30 -6.99
CA TYR A 91 -11.47 4.68 -7.07
C TYR A 91 -9.97 4.72 -7.29
N ALA A 92 -9.53 5.76 -7.99
CA ALA A 92 -8.13 6.15 -7.96
C ALA A 92 -7.80 6.87 -6.64
N ASP A 93 -6.58 6.79 -6.18
CA ASP A 93 -6.12 7.58 -5.04
C ASP A 93 -6.26 9.10 -5.27
N THR A 94 -6.15 9.55 -6.52
CA THR A 94 -6.44 10.93 -6.92
C THR A 94 -7.91 11.35 -6.72
N ASP A 95 -8.84 10.41 -6.64
CA ASP A 95 -10.25 10.70 -6.32
C ASP A 95 -10.40 11.09 -4.84
N ILE A 96 -9.61 10.45 -3.95
CA ILE A 96 -9.55 10.86 -2.54
C ILE A 96 -8.94 12.25 -2.42
N ASP A 97 -7.89 12.54 -3.19
CA ASP A 97 -7.29 13.89 -3.20
C ASP A 97 -8.31 14.95 -3.61
N ALA A 98 -9.09 14.68 -4.65
CA ALA A 98 -10.15 15.58 -5.12
C ALA A 98 -11.31 15.71 -4.11
N GLN A 99 -11.69 14.61 -3.44
CA GLN A 99 -12.82 14.53 -2.51
C GLN A 99 -12.42 13.78 -1.23
N PRO A 100 -11.76 14.43 -0.25
CA PRO A 100 -11.27 13.77 0.98
C PRO A 100 -12.36 13.12 1.84
N SER A 101 -13.62 13.58 1.72
CA SER A 101 -14.76 12.98 2.44
C SER A 101 -15.22 11.63 1.88
N LEU A 102 -14.78 11.26 0.67
CA LEU A 102 -15.20 10.06 -0.05
C LEU A 102 -15.11 8.79 0.80
N LEU A 103 -13.99 8.59 1.47
CA LEU A 103 -13.76 7.38 2.27
C LEU A 103 -14.76 7.19 3.40
N LYS A 104 -15.32 8.28 3.95
CA LYS A 104 -16.29 8.22 5.05
C LYS A 104 -17.65 7.64 4.66
N SER A 105 -17.92 7.51 3.38
CA SER A 105 -19.18 6.92 2.86
C SER A 105 -19.19 5.40 2.97
N TYR A 106 -18.03 4.77 3.19
CA TYR A 106 -17.87 3.31 3.21
C TYR A 106 -17.78 2.74 4.62
N SER A 107 -18.12 1.47 4.76
CA SER A 107 -17.87 0.68 5.97
C SER A 107 -16.45 0.15 6.00
N GLY A 108 -15.91 -0.24 4.84
CA GLY A 108 -14.55 -0.73 4.67
C GLY A 108 -13.87 -0.16 3.43
N VAL A 109 -12.60 0.18 3.56
CA VAL A 109 -11.76 0.69 2.48
C VAL A 109 -10.51 -0.16 2.39
N PHE A 110 -10.18 -0.62 1.18
CA PHE A 110 -9.06 -1.48 0.92
C PHE A 110 -8.02 -0.79 0.04
N PHE A 111 -6.76 -0.96 0.42
CA PHE A 111 -5.61 -0.55 -0.36
C PHE A 111 -4.86 -1.81 -0.81
N GLY A 112 -4.70 -1.96 -2.11
CA GLY A 112 -4.00 -3.11 -2.70
C GLY A 112 -2.76 -2.70 -3.48
N GLY A 113 -1.92 -3.69 -3.74
CA GLY A 113 -0.70 -3.50 -4.51
C GLY A 113 0.37 -2.76 -3.71
N HIS A 114 0.68 -1.54 -4.11
CA HIS A 114 1.78 -0.77 -3.53
C HIS A 114 1.36 0.71 -3.36
N PRO A 115 0.63 1.07 -2.29
CA PRO A 115 0.20 2.45 -2.06
C PRO A 115 1.33 3.29 -1.43
N GLU A 116 2.49 3.36 -2.09
CA GLU A 116 3.71 3.99 -1.59
C GLU A 116 3.60 5.51 -1.51
N TYR A 117 2.83 6.11 -2.43
CA TYR A 117 2.70 7.56 -2.55
C TYR A 117 1.32 8.01 -2.10
N ALA A 118 1.29 9.06 -1.29
CA ALA A 118 0.05 9.73 -0.92
C ALA A 118 0.23 11.25 -0.91
N THR A 119 -0.79 11.99 -1.34
CA THR A 119 -0.84 13.42 -1.08
C THR A 119 -1.23 13.68 0.38
N ARG A 120 -1.00 14.88 0.87
CA ARG A 120 -1.49 15.32 2.17
C ARG A 120 -2.98 15.03 2.35
N ARG A 121 -3.80 15.36 1.34
CA ARG A 121 -5.26 15.17 1.39
C ARG A 121 -5.65 13.70 1.49
N ILE A 122 -4.97 12.81 0.76
CA ILE A 122 -5.17 11.35 0.84
C ILE A 122 -4.80 10.87 2.25
N TYR A 123 -3.65 11.28 2.75
CA TYR A 123 -3.13 10.86 4.06
C TYR A 123 -4.08 11.26 5.19
N GLU A 124 -4.42 12.55 5.27
CA GLU A 124 -5.34 13.08 6.28
C GLU A 124 -6.75 12.46 6.16
N ALA A 125 -7.25 12.27 4.93
CA ALA A 125 -8.55 11.65 4.67
C ALA A 125 -8.61 10.20 5.18
N THR A 126 -7.53 9.43 5.00
CA THR A 126 -7.45 8.04 5.45
C THR A 126 -7.45 7.96 6.99
N PHE A 127 -6.67 8.81 7.67
CA PHE A 127 -6.74 8.92 9.13
C PHE A 127 -8.13 9.34 9.62
N ALA A 128 -8.74 10.33 8.95
CA ALA A 128 -10.08 10.82 9.32
C ALA A 128 -11.16 9.75 9.11
N ALA A 129 -11.08 8.95 8.06
CA ALA A 129 -11.99 7.84 7.82
C ALA A 129 -11.87 6.78 8.92
N ARG A 130 -10.66 6.31 9.22
CA ARG A 130 -10.41 5.39 10.34
C ARG A 130 -10.97 5.93 11.65
N ASN A 131 -10.68 7.19 11.98
CA ASN A 131 -11.12 7.82 13.21
C ASN A 131 -12.66 8.02 13.28
N SER A 132 -13.36 7.90 12.16
CA SER A 132 -14.83 7.93 12.07
C SER A 132 -15.49 6.54 12.03
N GLY A 133 -14.72 5.46 12.27
CA GLY A 133 -15.25 4.09 12.32
C GLY A 133 -15.21 3.35 10.98
N VAL A 134 -14.55 3.89 9.95
CA VAL A 134 -14.33 3.17 8.68
C VAL A 134 -13.19 2.15 8.88
N ASN A 135 -13.46 0.89 8.57
CA ASN A 135 -12.46 -0.16 8.64
C ASN A 135 -11.48 -0.02 7.47
N LEU A 136 -10.20 -0.26 7.71
CA LEU A 136 -9.17 -0.20 6.67
C LEU A 136 -8.47 -1.54 6.53
N ALA A 137 -8.10 -1.91 5.30
CA ALA A 137 -7.19 -3.02 5.08
C ALA A 137 -6.15 -2.66 4.02
N PHE A 138 -4.90 -2.96 4.34
CA PHE A 138 -3.75 -2.78 3.47
C PHE A 138 -3.26 -4.17 3.05
N PHE A 139 -3.67 -4.62 1.87
CA PHE A 139 -3.18 -5.85 1.24
C PHE A 139 -1.89 -5.56 0.47
N SER A 140 -0.90 -5.05 1.18
CA SER A 140 0.30 -4.43 0.62
C SER A 140 1.40 -4.31 1.67
N ALA A 141 2.51 -3.68 1.26
CA ALA A 141 3.54 -3.14 2.14
C ALA A 141 4.07 -1.82 1.57
N ASN A 142 4.94 -1.16 2.32
CA ASN A 142 5.49 0.15 2.00
C ASN A 142 4.40 1.20 1.78
N SER A 143 3.35 1.10 2.60
CA SER A 143 2.16 1.94 2.48
C SER A 143 2.44 3.35 2.99
N PHE A 144 2.10 4.37 2.17
CA PHE A 144 2.28 5.78 2.50
C PHE A 144 3.71 6.16 2.92
N TYR A 145 4.68 5.80 2.07
CA TYR A 145 6.09 6.09 2.34
C TYR A 145 6.48 7.53 1.95
N TRP A 146 6.06 7.97 0.75
CA TRP A 146 6.38 9.29 0.22
C TRP A 146 5.18 10.22 0.19
N GLN A 147 5.37 11.46 0.68
CA GLN A 147 4.46 12.54 0.37
C GLN A 147 4.60 12.97 -1.09
N ALA A 148 3.46 13.11 -1.78
CA ALA A 148 3.39 13.57 -3.15
C ALA A 148 2.54 14.84 -3.24
N ARG A 149 2.79 15.66 -4.27
CA ARG A 149 1.90 16.75 -4.66
C ARG A 149 1.28 16.46 -6.02
N VAL A 150 -0.02 16.72 -6.13
CA VAL A 150 -0.75 16.65 -7.39
C VAL A 150 -1.02 18.06 -7.88
N SER A 151 -0.80 18.30 -9.17
CA SER A 151 -1.01 19.60 -9.80
C SER A 151 -1.71 19.47 -11.15
N SER A 152 -2.23 20.59 -11.66
CA SER A 152 -2.84 20.66 -12.97
C SER A 152 -1.78 20.65 -14.08
N SER A 153 -2.16 20.19 -15.28
CA SER A 153 -1.44 20.42 -16.53
C SER A 153 -2.27 21.31 -17.47
N THR A 154 -1.75 21.55 -18.66
CA THR A 154 -2.46 22.32 -19.69
C THR A 154 -3.77 21.68 -20.14
N ILE A 155 -3.98 20.40 -19.91
CA ILE A 155 -5.17 19.65 -20.33
C ILE A 155 -6.15 19.34 -19.19
N GLY A 156 -5.85 19.72 -17.95
CA GLY A 156 -6.79 19.52 -16.84
C GLY A 156 -6.17 19.56 -15.46
N ALA A 157 -7.07 19.47 -14.46
CA ALA A 157 -6.71 19.38 -13.05
C ALA A 157 -6.15 18.01 -12.69
N SER A 158 -5.29 17.95 -11.68
CA SER A 158 -4.74 16.70 -11.12
C SER A 158 -4.07 15.79 -12.16
N ARG A 159 -3.33 16.41 -13.10
CA ARG A 159 -2.70 15.67 -14.21
C ARG A 159 -1.21 15.41 -14.04
N GLN A 160 -0.61 15.93 -12.98
CA GLN A 160 0.81 15.77 -12.69
C GLN A 160 1.01 15.35 -11.24
N VAL A 161 2.04 14.55 -10.99
CA VAL A 161 2.49 14.20 -9.65
C VAL A 161 3.96 14.56 -9.48
N SER A 162 4.29 15.24 -8.39
CA SER A 162 5.64 15.69 -8.06
C SER A 162 6.10 15.06 -6.75
N VAL A 163 7.36 14.57 -6.74
CA VAL A 163 8.05 14.07 -5.54
C VAL A 163 9.54 14.37 -5.66
N PHE A 164 10.05 15.20 -4.79
CA PHE A 164 11.46 15.60 -4.76
C PHE A 164 12.31 14.68 -3.89
N ARG A 165 11.74 14.11 -2.81
CA ARG A 165 12.40 13.22 -1.83
C ARG A 165 13.42 13.90 -0.93
N ASP A 166 13.75 15.15 -1.17
CA ASP A 166 14.70 15.97 -0.42
C ASP A 166 14.09 17.35 -0.20
N GLU A 167 14.10 17.82 1.04
CA GLU A 167 13.59 19.14 1.42
C GLU A 167 14.31 20.28 0.70
N LYS A 168 15.61 20.12 0.42
CA LYS A 168 16.43 21.13 -0.24
C LYS A 168 16.20 21.19 -1.75
N GLU A 169 15.86 20.04 -2.37
CA GLU A 169 15.52 19.99 -3.79
C GLU A 169 14.08 20.49 -4.03
N ASP A 170 13.20 20.37 -3.04
CA ASP A 170 11.80 20.72 -3.17
C ASP A 170 11.61 22.25 -3.13
N PRO A 171 11.13 22.88 -4.22
CA PRO A 171 10.93 24.33 -4.29
C PRO A 171 9.77 24.84 -3.41
N GLU A 172 8.95 23.94 -2.86
CA GLU A 172 7.86 24.28 -1.96
C GLU A 172 8.40 24.93 -0.69
N GLN A 173 7.74 26.00 -0.23
CA GLN A 173 8.14 26.72 0.98
C GLN A 173 7.34 26.30 2.22
N ASP A 174 6.14 25.78 2.00
CA ASP A 174 5.28 25.30 3.08
C ASP A 174 5.69 23.85 3.45
N GLU A 175 6.20 23.69 4.67
CA GLU A 175 6.61 22.41 5.23
C GLU A 175 5.52 21.32 5.15
N TYR A 176 4.24 21.71 5.21
CA TYR A 176 3.12 20.78 5.07
C TYR A 176 3.03 20.13 3.68
N PHE A 177 3.66 20.72 2.69
CA PHE A 177 3.61 20.23 1.31
C PHE A 177 4.95 19.73 0.78
N LYS A 178 6.01 19.75 1.59
CA LYS A 178 7.30 19.14 1.22
C LYS A 178 7.16 17.66 0.89
N THR A 179 7.68 17.24 -0.24
CA THR A 179 7.57 15.86 -0.73
C THR A 179 8.71 14.98 -0.21
N VAL A 180 8.69 14.76 1.08
CA VAL A 180 9.60 13.91 1.84
C VAL A 180 8.92 12.62 2.31
N ARG A 181 9.62 11.78 3.04
CA ARG A 181 9.01 10.62 3.69
C ARG A 181 8.01 11.09 4.76
N TRP A 182 6.84 10.48 4.81
CA TRP A 182 5.85 10.81 5.84
C TRP A 182 6.39 10.63 7.26
N GLN A 183 7.16 9.59 7.49
CA GLN A 183 7.79 9.32 8.79
C GLN A 183 8.86 10.35 9.19
N SER A 184 9.41 11.09 8.25
CA SER A 184 10.42 12.14 8.49
C SER A 184 9.81 13.52 8.66
N ASN A 185 8.53 13.69 8.33
CA ASN A 185 7.84 14.96 8.47
C ASN A 185 7.22 15.08 9.87
N ALA A 186 7.83 15.88 10.73
CA ALA A 186 7.39 16.07 12.11
C ALA A 186 6.00 16.73 12.27
N LEU A 187 5.42 17.26 11.18
CA LEU A 187 4.09 17.87 11.18
C LEU A 187 2.95 16.85 11.09
N TYR A 188 3.27 15.60 10.78
CA TYR A 188 2.28 14.52 10.62
C TYR A 188 2.51 13.37 11.58
N LEU A 189 1.44 12.65 11.86
CA LEU A 189 1.56 11.34 12.48
C LEU A 189 2.27 10.38 11.51
N PRO A 190 3.20 9.57 12.00
CA PRO A 190 3.91 8.63 11.11
C PRO A 190 2.97 7.51 10.59
N PRO A 191 3.24 6.94 9.40
CA PRO A 191 2.37 5.95 8.77
C PRO A 191 2.05 4.72 9.62
N ASN A 192 2.96 4.27 10.46
CA ASN A 192 2.73 3.13 11.35
C ASN A 192 1.61 3.36 12.39
N LEU A 193 1.27 4.60 12.70
CA LEU A 193 0.08 4.90 13.51
C LEU A 193 -1.24 4.71 12.74
N LEU A 194 -1.16 4.54 11.42
CA LEU A 194 -2.29 4.21 10.56
C LEU A 194 -2.30 2.73 10.19
N THR A 195 -1.20 2.22 9.66
CA THR A 195 -1.10 0.85 9.11
C THR A 195 -0.67 -0.19 10.13
N SER A 196 -0.09 0.21 11.25
CA SER A 196 0.60 -0.61 12.26
C SER A 196 1.93 -1.21 11.78
N GLY A 197 2.38 -0.89 10.58
CA GLY A 197 3.68 -1.32 10.05
C GLY A 197 4.44 -0.19 9.39
N LEU A 198 5.75 -0.31 9.36
CA LEU A 198 6.65 0.54 8.58
C LEU A 198 7.45 -0.33 7.64
N THR A 199 7.77 0.21 6.47
CA THR A 199 8.64 -0.51 5.55
C THR A 199 9.99 -0.82 6.20
N SER A 200 10.35 -2.09 6.15
CA SER A 200 11.65 -2.58 6.58
C SER A 200 12.63 -2.71 5.40
N GLY A 201 12.17 -2.37 4.20
CA GLY A 201 12.93 -2.42 2.96
C GLY A 201 12.66 -3.68 2.15
N VAL A 202 13.56 -3.98 1.20
CA VAL A 202 13.48 -5.17 0.36
C VAL A 202 14.15 -6.35 1.06
N HIS A 203 13.44 -7.45 1.19
CA HIS A 203 13.91 -8.67 1.85
C HIS A 203 13.61 -9.90 1.02
N VAL A 204 14.35 -10.97 1.24
CA VAL A 204 14.22 -12.21 0.48
C VAL A 204 14.20 -13.44 1.39
N GLY A 205 13.43 -14.43 1.00
CA GLY A 205 13.52 -15.78 1.56
C GLY A 205 13.14 -15.88 3.03
N GLY A 206 11.91 -15.66 3.39
CA GLY A 206 11.40 -15.91 4.74
C GLY A 206 10.02 -16.54 4.71
N ALA A 207 9.59 -17.06 5.84
CA ALA A 207 8.25 -17.58 6.03
C ALA A 207 7.59 -16.96 7.26
N LEU A 208 6.30 -16.70 7.16
CA LEU A 208 5.49 -16.18 8.26
C LEU A 208 4.85 -17.33 9.01
N ILE A 209 4.91 -17.29 10.33
CA ILE A 209 4.22 -18.22 11.24
C ILE A 209 3.19 -17.48 12.08
N ALA A 210 2.13 -18.15 12.43
CA ALA A 210 1.08 -17.62 13.30
C ALA A 210 1.64 -17.23 14.68
N ARG A 211 1.18 -16.13 15.22
CA ARG A 211 1.57 -15.59 16.53
C ARG A 211 0.32 -15.38 17.40
N ASP A 212 -0.23 -14.19 17.39
CA ASP A 212 -1.40 -13.81 18.17
C ASP A 212 -2.64 -13.73 17.26
N VAL A 213 -3.11 -14.90 16.81
CA VAL A 213 -4.26 -14.98 15.89
C VAL A 213 -5.55 -14.65 16.65
N PRO A 214 -6.27 -13.61 16.24
CA PRO A 214 -7.52 -13.24 16.89
C PRO A 214 -8.62 -14.27 16.61
N THR A 215 -9.60 -14.37 17.50
CA THR A 215 -10.66 -15.38 17.40
C THR A 215 -11.55 -15.25 16.15
N TRP A 216 -11.63 -14.06 15.57
CA TRP A 216 -12.37 -13.80 14.36
C TRP A 216 -11.68 -14.33 13.10
N LEU A 217 -10.36 -14.54 13.13
CA LEU A 217 -9.58 -15.03 11.99
C LEU A 217 -9.37 -16.54 12.09
N LYS A 218 -9.94 -17.28 11.16
CA LYS A 218 -9.81 -18.73 11.09
C LYS A 218 -8.69 -19.11 10.12
N ILE A 219 -7.52 -19.39 10.64
CA ILE A 219 -6.37 -19.89 9.90
C ILE A 219 -5.77 -21.10 10.63
N ASP A 220 -5.17 -21.99 9.84
CA ASP A 220 -4.36 -23.07 10.41
C ASP A 220 -3.04 -22.48 10.95
N THR A 221 -2.87 -22.51 12.25
CA THR A 221 -1.73 -21.90 12.94
C THR A 221 -0.45 -22.73 12.84
N SER A 222 -0.55 -24.00 12.41
CA SER A 222 0.61 -24.89 12.27
C SER A 222 1.43 -24.65 11.01
N THR A 223 0.92 -23.84 10.07
CA THR A 223 1.51 -23.73 8.74
C THR A 223 2.27 -22.44 8.55
N LEU A 224 3.46 -22.58 7.98
CA LEU A 224 4.26 -21.47 7.45
C LEU A 224 3.63 -20.94 6.18
N LEU A 225 3.72 -19.62 5.99
CA LEU A 225 3.40 -18.92 4.73
C LEU A 225 4.69 -18.39 4.13
N GLY A 226 5.00 -18.77 2.92
CA GLY A 226 6.20 -18.29 2.23
C GLY A 226 6.80 -19.33 1.28
N PRO A 227 7.98 -19.07 0.71
CA PRO A 227 8.90 -17.96 0.99
C PRO A 227 8.44 -16.63 0.36
N TRP A 228 8.65 -15.56 1.07
CA TRP A 228 8.35 -14.19 0.63
C TRP A 228 9.61 -13.44 0.23
N GLY A 229 9.45 -12.45 -0.63
CA GLY A 229 10.49 -11.51 -1.00
C GLY A 229 9.90 -10.13 -1.31
N TYR A 230 10.73 -9.21 -1.76
CA TYR A 230 10.38 -7.84 -2.08
C TYR A 230 10.12 -6.97 -0.83
N GLU A 231 9.48 -5.81 -0.97
CA GLU A 231 9.24 -4.88 0.12
C GLU A 231 8.25 -5.46 1.13
N ASN A 232 8.61 -5.35 2.39
CA ASN A 232 7.85 -5.86 3.51
C ASN A 232 7.79 -4.83 4.63
N GLU A 233 6.88 -5.03 5.57
CA GLU A 233 6.71 -4.17 6.74
C GLU A 233 6.93 -4.95 8.03
N SER A 234 7.36 -4.25 9.05
CA SER A 234 7.44 -4.76 10.40
C SER A 234 6.85 -3.78 11.38
N GLU A 235 6.52 -4.27 12.56
CA GLU A 235 6.20 -3.47 13.73
C GLU A 235 7.43 -2.68 14.25
N ALA A 236 8.60 -2.88 13.66
CA ALA A 236 9.84 -2.27 14.11
C ALA A 236 9.67 -0.77 14.34
N THR A 237 9.91 -0.39 15.56
CA THR A 237 9.97 1.01 15.96
C THR A 237 11.12 1.69 15.23
N TYR A 238 10.80 2.59 14.33
CA TYR A 238 11.73 3.64 13.98
C TYR A 238 11.94 4.48 15.24
N GLU A 239 13.13 4.99 15.49
CA GLU A 239 13.41 5.81 16.66
C GLU A 239 12.28 6.83 16.90
N GLY A 240 11.56 6.68 18.02
CA GLY A 240 10.47 7.55 18.42
C GLY A 240 9.09 7.26 17.83
N SER A 241 8.90 6.23 17.00
CA SER A 241 7.56 5.86 16.50
C SER A 241 6.89 4.85 17.42
N THR A 242 5.64 5.14 17.80
CA THR A 242 4.79 4.23 18.58
C THR A 242 3.74 3.59 17.68
N HIS A 243 3.41 2.33 17.95
CA HIS A 243 2.30 1.65 17.27
C HIS A 243 0.94 2.11 17.80
N PRO A 244 -0.15 1.90 17.03
CA PRO A 244 -1.48 2.02 17.61
C PRO A 244 -1.62 1.13 18.84
N ALA A 245 -2.25 1.65 19.88
CA ALA A 245 -2.56 0.85 21.05
C ALA A 245 -3.36 -0.41 20.66
N ASN A 246 -3.07 -1.53 21.29
CA ASN A 246 -3.69 -2.83 21.02
C ASN A 246 -3.37 -3.46 19.65
N THR A 247 -2.28 -3.05 19.00
CA THR A 247 -1.79 -3.77 17.82
C THR A 247 -1.48 -5.22 18.19
N ARG A 248 -1.99 -6.15 17.39
CA ARG A 248 -1.73 -7.59 17.50
C ARG A 248 -1.02 -8.07 16.25
N VAL A 249 0.11 -8.71 16.42
CA VAL A 249 0.86 -9.35 15.33
C VAL A 249 0.27 -10.73 15.08
N ILE A 250 -0.41 -10.88 13.95
CA ILE A 250 -1.09 -12.13 13.56
C ILE A 250 -0.09 -13.16 13.05
N LEU A 251 0.78 -12.72 12.14
CA LEU A 251 1.82 -13.53 11.53
C LEU A 251 3.16 -12.79 11.64
N ALA A 252 4.24 -13.52 11.90
CA ALA A 252 5.58 -12.94 11.89
C ALA A 252 6.64 -13.93 11.41
N GLY A 253 7.71 -13.42 10.81
CA GLY A 253 8.86 -14.20 10.37
C GLY A 253 10.14 -13.39 10.29
N GLU A 254 11.26 -14.10 10.27
CA GLU A 254 12.58 -13.50 10.06
C GLU A 254 12.98 -13.67 8.60
N PHE A 255 13.33 -12.55 7.96
CA PHE A 255 13.69 -12.48 6.56
C PHE A 255 15.12 -11.96 6.41
N LYS A 256 15.83 -12.46 5.42
CA LYS A 256 17.15 -11.91 5.08
C LYS A 256 16.99 -10.55 4.42
N LYS A 257 17.78 -9.59 4.86
CA LYS A 257 17.84 -8.28 4.22
C LYS A 257 18.34 -8.44 2.79
N GLY A 258 17.54 -8.01 1.82
CA GLY A 258 17.95 -7.95 0.43
C GLY A 258 18.96 -6.82 0.25
N GLY A 259 20.18 -7.16 -0.10
CA GLY A 259 21.24 -6.20 -0.36
C GLY A 259 21.98 -6.56 -1.64
N GLN A 260 22.74 -5.61 -2.18
CA GLN A 260 23.55 -5.81 -3.39
C GLN A 260 24.84 -6.62 -3.12
N SER A 261 25.12 -7.01 -1.88
CA SER A 261 26.24 -7.87 -1.51
C SER A 261 25.74 -9.14 -0.85
N ASN A 262 26.28 -10.29 -1.25
CA ASN A 262 26.03 -11.62 -0.67
C ASN A 262 26.52 -11.77 0.80
N GLU A 263 27.05 -10.71 1.39
CA GLU A 263 27.66 -10.70 2.72
C GLU A 263 26.73 -10.16 3.82
N ASP A 264 25.59 -9.57 3.47
CA ASP A 264 24.66 -9.05 4.48
C ASP A 264 23.82 -10.22 5.05
N THR A 265 24.23 -10.71 6.23
CA THR A 265 23.55 -11.78 6.98
C THR A 265 22.47 -11.24 7.92
N ALA A 266 22.23 -9.93 7.92
CA ALA A 266 21.24 -9.32 8.79
C ALA A 266 19.84 -9.84 8.46
N THR A 267 19.11 -10.24 9.48
CA THR A 267 17.69 -10.56 9.38
C THR A 267 16.85 -9.39 9.84
N VAL A 268 15.66 -9.30 9.28
CA VAL A 268 14.63 -8.37 9.73
C VAL A 268 13.35 -9.14 9.98
N ARG A 269 12.61 -8.67 10.95
CA ARG A 269 11.29 -9.19 11.25
C ARG A 269 10.28 -8.60 10.27
N VAL A 270 9.40 -9.45 9.74
CA VAL A 270 8.29 -9.08 8.85
C VAL A 270 7.00 -9.54 9.51
N GLU A 271 5.94 -8.73 9.41
CA GLU A 271 4.72 -8.94 10.20
C GLU A 271 3.46 -8.62 9.42
N THR A 272 2.43 -9.44 9.66
CA THR A 272 1.03 -9.12 9.38
C THR A 272 0.37 -8.78 10.70
N SER A 273 -0.38 -7.71 10.77
CA SER A 273 -0.94 -7.20 12.01
C SER A 273 -2.37 -6.66 11.86
N TRP A 274 -3.04 -6.47 12.97
CA TRP A 274 -4.29 -5.73 13.04
C TRP A 274 -4.43 -5.00 14.37
N TYR A 275 -5.29 -4.00 14.42
CA TYR A 275 -5.66 -3.30 15.64
C TYR A 275 -7.08 -2.74 15.53
N LYS A 276 -7.62 -2.33 16.68
CA LYS A 276 -8.88 -1.61 16.78
C LYS A 276 -8.68 -0.20 17.33
N THR A 277 -9.51 0.70 16.84
CA THR A 277 -9.49 2.10 17.25
C THR A 277 -10.56 2.40 18.31
N PRO A 278 -10.46 3.52 19.03
CA PRO A 278 -11.54 4.00 19.90
C PRO A 278 -12.88 4.24 19.16
N SER A 279 -12.83 4.53 17.87
CA SER A 279 -14.02 4.66 17.00
C SER A 279 -14.61 3.32 16.54
N ASN A 280 -14.09 2.20 17.03
CA ASN A 280 -14.43 0.83 16.64
C ASN A 280 -14.10 0.49 15.18
N ALA A 281 -13.25 1.25 14.51
CA ALA A 281 -12.68 0.80 13.25
C ALA A 281 -11.67 -0.33 13.50
N ALA A 282 -11.70 -1.34 12.64
CA ALA A 282 -10.68 -2.36 12.54
C ALA A 282 -9.70 -1.99 11.44
N VAL A 283 -8.42 -2.13 11.68
CA VAL A 283 -7.37 -1.93 10.67
C VAL A 283 -6.55 -3.20 10.54
N PHE A 284 -6.44 -3.71 9.33
CA PHE A 284 -5.63 -4.87 8.96
C PHE A 284 -4.47 -4.44 8.09
N ASN A 285 -3.27 -4.93 8.38
CA ASN A 285 -2.08 -4.73 7.58
C ASN A 285 -1.46 -6.07 7.18
N GLY A 286 -1.42 -6.33 5.87
CA GLY A 286 -0.78 -7.54 5.33
C GLY A 286 0.73 -7.55 5.49
N GLY A 287 1.37 -6.39 5.41
CA GLY A 287 2.81 -6.23 5.59
C GLY A 287 3.68 -6.81 4.47
N LEU A 288 3.08 -7.20 3.35
CA LEU A 288 3.72 -7.88 2.22
C LEU A 288 3.28 -7.25 0.90
N SER A 289 4.20 -6.65 0.15
CA SER A 289 3.87 -6.02 -1.15
C SER A 289 3.39 -7.02 -2.21
N LEU A 290 3.78 -8.28 -2.10
CA LEU A 290 3.33 -9.35 -3.00
C LEU A 290 1.96 -9.94 -2.65
N TRP A 291 1.30 -9.50 -1.57
CA TRP A 291 -0.01 -10.01 -1.16
C TRP A 291 -1.03 -10.00 -2.30
N SER A 292 -1.15 -8.86 -2.97
CA SER A 292 -2.16 -8.67 -4.02
C SER A 292 -1.94 -9.54 -5.24
N CYS A 293 -0.70 -9.78 -5.65
CA CYS A 293 -0.43 -10.61 -6.82
C CYS A 293 -0.49 -12.10 -6.50
N GLU A 294 -0.12 -12.50 -5.29
CA GLU A 294 -0.05 -13.91 -4.91
C GLU A 294 -1.43 -14.58 -4.84
N ILE A 295 -2.44 -13.86 -4.42
CA ILE A 295 -3.81 -14.40 -4.34
C ILE A 295 -4.35 -14.91 -5.69
N LEU A 296 -3.79 -14.50 -6.84
CA LEU A 296 -4.13 -14.99 -8.18
C LEU A 296 -2.93 -15.53 -8.98
N GLU A 297 -1.81 -15.83 -8.31
CA GLU A 297 -0.63 -16.37 -9.00
C GLU A 297 -0.06 -15.44 -10.10
N SER A 298 -0.26 -14.13 -9.95
CA SER A 298 0.22 -13.14 -10.92
C SER A 298 1.61 -12.58 -10.58
N CYS A 299 2.21 -13.01 -9.47
CA CYS A 299 3.57 -12.66 -9.09
C CYS A 299 4.59 -13.33 -10.03
N VAL A 300 5.26 -12.54 -10.84
CA VAL A 300 6.33 -13.03 -11.72
C VAL A 300 7.55 -13.39 -10.87
N ASN A 301 8.09 -14.60 -11.06
CA ASN A 301 9.26 -15.14 -10.33
C ASN A 301 9.06 -15.39 -8.83
N ALA A 302 7.86 -15.44 -8.34
CA ALA A 302 7.56 -15.86 -6.98
C ALA A 302 7.19 -17.35 -6.98
N ASN A 303 7.97 -18.16 -6.26
CA ASN A 303 7.71 -19.60 -6.12
C ASN A 303 6.90 -19.84 -4.83
N PHE A 304 5.66 -19.34 -4.80
CA PHE A 304 4.74 -19.65 -3.72
C PHE A 304 4.08 -21.00 -3.97
N ASP A 305 3.83 -21.72 -2.89
CA ASP A 305 3.05 -22.95 -2.96
C ASP A 305 1.54 -22.65 -2.93
N ASP A 306 0.76 -23.60 -3.41
CA ASP A 306 -0.71 -23.49 -3.44
C ASP A 306 -1.30 -23.31 -2.04
N LEU A 307 -0.69 -23.89 -1.02
CA LEU A 307 -1.17 -23.79 0.35
C LEU A 307 -1.02 -22.36 0.89
N THR A 308 0.09 -21.70 0.61
CA THR A 308 0.30 -20.28 0.92
C THR A 308 -0.76 -19.42 0.25
N ARG A 309 -1.02 -19.62 -1.04
CA ARG A 309 -2.05 -18.89 -1.80
C ARG A 309 -3.44 -19.09 -1.21
N ILE A 310 -3.85 -20.31 -0.94
CA ILE A 310 -5.15 -20.64 -0.34
C ILE A 310 -5.33 -19.93 1.01
N LYS A 311 -4.28 -19.86 1.82
CA LYS A 311 -4.34 -19.17 3.12
C LYS A 311 -4.47 -17.66 2.97
N LEU A 312 -3.71 -17.04 2.06
CA LEU A 312 -3.85 -15.61 1.77
C LEU A 312 -5.26 -15.28 1.26
N GLN A 313 -5.80 -16.10 0.36
CA GLN A 313 -7.18 -15.99 -0.09
C GLN A 313 -8.16 -16.06 1.07
N SER A 314 -7.98 -17.05 1.95
CA SER A 314 -8.85 -17.23 3.13
C SER A 314 -8.79 -16.02 4.09
N ILE A 315 -7.60 -15.51 4.39
CA ILE A 315 -7.43 -14.31 5.22
C ILE A 315 -8.12 -13.11 4.57
N THR A 316 -7.86 -12.89 3.28
CA THR A 316 -8.44 -11.79 2.52
C THR A 316 -9.97 -11.83 2.55
N LEU A 317 -10.58 -12.99 2.30
CA LEU A 317 -12.03 -13.17 2.33
C LEU A 317 -12.64 -12.88 3.70
N GLN A 318 -11.98 -13.31 4.77
CA GLN A 318 -12.46 -13.04 6.14
C GLN A 318 -12.41 -11.55 6.46
N VAL A 319 -11.33 -10.86 6.10
CA VAL A 319 -11.22 -9.41 6.23
C VAL A 319 -12.30 -8.70 5.41
N LEU A 320 -12.46 -9.02 4.13
CA LEU A 320 -13.49 -8.45 3.27
C LEU A 320 -14.89 -8.64 3.85
N SER A 321 -15.19 -9.85 4.33
CA SER A 321 -16.51 -10.20 4.87
C SER A 321 -16.86 -9.43 6.14
N LEU A 322 -15.89 -9.20 7.02
CA LEU A 322 -16.10 -8.50 8.28
C LEU A 322 -16.10 -6.97 8.08
N TRP A 323 -15.24 -6.44 7.22
CA TRP A 323 -15.11 -4.99 7.00
C TRP A 323 -16.33 -4.35 6.31
N LYS A 324 -17.29 -5.16 5.81
CA LYS A 324 -18.61 -4.67 5.39
C LYS A 324 -19.41 -4.00 6.51
N ILE A 325 -19.10 -4.31 7.77
CA ILE A 325 -19.79 -3.80 8.94
C ILE A 325 -19.00 -2.65 9.52
N ARG A 326 -19.50 -1.44 9.40
CA ARG A 326 -18.85 -0.25 9.94
C ARG A 326 -18.67 -0.37 11.46
N GLY A 327 -17.46 -0.03 11.93
CA GLY A 327 -17.17 -0.14 13.37
C GLY A 327 -17.16 -1.58 13.88
N VAL A 328 -16.85 -2.55 13.02
CA VAL A 328 -16.90 -3.99 13.34
C VAL A 328 -16.02 -4.37 14.52
N ALA A 329 -14.96 -3.59 14.82
CA ALA A 329 -14.04 -3.89 15.90
C ALA A 329 -14.71 -3.96 17.29
N ALA A 330 -15.90 -3.36 17.47
CA ALA A 330 -16.66 -3.51 18.71
C ALA A 330 -17.03 -4.98 19.01
N SER A 331 -17.22 -5.80 17.97
CA SER A 331 -17.61 -7.21 18.05
C SER A 331 -16.42 -8.19 17.92
N LEU A 332 -15.23 -7.70 17.62
CA LEU A 332 -14.04 -8.53 17.43
C LEU A 332 -13.23 -8.66 18.72
N SER A 333 -12.78 -9.88 19.01
CA SER A 333 -11.96 -10.22 20.16
C SER A 333 -10.65 -10.90 19.76
#